data_48de1d64a43a1e970b65852ee2362711
#
_entry.id   48de1d64a43a1e970b65852ee2362711
#
_cell.length_a   1.000
_cell.length_b   1.000
_cell.length_c   1.000
_cell.angle_alpha   90.00
_cell.angle_beta   90.00
_cell.angle_gamma   90.00
#
_symmetry.space_group_name_H-M   'P 1'
#
loop_
_entity.id
_entity.type
_entity.pdbx_description
1 polymer ?
#
loop_
_entity_poly.entity_id
_entity_poly.type
_entity_poly.pdbx_seq_one_letter_code
_entity_poly.pdbx_strand_id
1 'polypeptide(L)'
;MSNDTQTSESEIEENQEQSTDTVPATQKFIELNGRKFILVGTAHVSAQSVEEVKNVIREQHPDSVAIELDQKRLESMEDPEAWRKMDIIKVLKNKQGFLMIANLVLSSYQKRMGTNSGIKPGDEMMAAITTARELNIPQVMVDRPIAVTLRRAWAINSFWGKMKLLSSLAVSAFSKEEVDPEQIEKLKQSSEMDSMMSELSDYMPKVKEVLIDERDRYLASHIWESQGESVLAVLGAGHLPGVESWLKKLASGEAKPDCTDISSVPPASTASKILAWVLPALVIALIVVGFIFGGRKTGFDLVWRWVFYNGVFAGIGGIIAGAHPITILVAVLTAPFTSLCPFIGVGMVTGIVQASINKPKVEDMENIQKDVSSIKGFYKNRILRILWIFLWTTIGSTVGTILAGTSFVVTIKRLFGKIVAFFKGGV
;
A
#
# COMPACT_ATOMS: atom_id res chain seq x y z
N MET A 1 66.40 52.06 6.20
CA MET A 1 66.15 52.25 4.76
C MET A 1 66.22 50.89 4.12
N SER A 2 65.29 50.52 3.37
CA SER A 2 65.08 49.17 2.71
C SER A 2 64.36 48.14 3.60
N ASN A 3 63.07 48.04 3.42
CA ASN A 3 62.30 46.78 3.39
C ASN A 3 60.82 47.14 3.22
N ASP A 4 60.37 47.27 2.01
CA ASP A 4 58.98 47.30 1.65
C ASP A 4 58.89 47.00 0.16
N THR A 5 58.90 45.72 -0.20
CA THR A 5 58.47 45.25 -1.54
C THR A 5 58.51 43.71 -1.62
N GLN A 6 57.77 42.98 -0.77
CA GLN A 6 57.62 41.52 -0.93
C GLN A 6 56.31 40.96 -0.38
N THR A 7 55.20 41.77 -0.38
CA THR A 7 53.94 41.32 0.19
C THR A 7 52.75 41.49 -0.79
N SER A 8 53.00 41.50 -2.09
CA SER A 8 51.88 41.69 -3.07
C SER A 8 51.78 40.60 -4.17
N GLU A 9 52.59 39.55 -4.14
CA GLU A 9 52.47 38.44 -5.12
C GLU A 9 51.90 37.15 -4.56
N SER A 10 51.74 37.00 -3.23
CA SER A 10 51.13 35.78 -2.64
C SER A 10 49.61 35.88 -2.40
N GLU A 11 48.98 37.04 -2.56
CA GLU A 11 47.50 37.19 -2.42
C GLU A 11 46.74 37.12 -3.74
N ILE A 12 47.42 36.97 -4.89
CA ILE A 12 46.75 36.87 -6.21
C ILE A 12 46.65 35.42 -6.69
N GLU A 13 47.39 34.46 -6.13
CA GLU A 13 47.31 33.05 -6.49
C GLU A 13 46.28 32.20 -5.68
N GLU A 14 45.70 32.75 -4.60
CA GLU A 14 44.78 32.02 -3.73
C GLU A 14 43.28 32.22 -4.08
N ASN A 15 42.96 32.94 -5.17
CA ASN A 15 41.59 33.21 -5.58
C ASN A 15 41.18 32.65 -6.96
N GLN A 16 41.88 31.59 -7.43
CA GLN A 16 41.50 30.87 -8.66
C GLN A 16 41.30 29.38 -8.46
N GLU A 17 40.97 28.93 -7.25
CA GLU A 17 40.48 27.55 -7.07
C GLU A 17 39.09 27.55 -6.44
N GLN A 18 38.21 26.82 -7.14
CA GLN A 18 36.93 26.32 -6.66
C GLN A 18 35.68 27.17 -6.90
N SER A 19 35.30 27.28 -8.19
CA SER A 19 33.93 27.03 -8.55
C SER A 19 33.79 25.55 -9.00
N THR A 20 34.04 24.63 -8.10
CA THR A 20 33.41 23.32 -8.23
C THR A 20 31.93 23.54 -7.94
N ASP A 21 31.10 23.55 -9.00
CA ASP A 21 29.66 23.38 -8.89
C ASP A 21 29.42 22.10 -8.07
N THR A 22 29.23 22.25 -6.76
CA THR A 22 28.83 21.13 -5.89
C THR A 22 27.42 20.77 -6.28
N VAL A 23 27.31 19.68 -7.07
CA VAL A 23 26.04 19.10 -7.46
C VAL A 23 25.24 18.87 -6.18
N PRO A 24 24.01 19.41 -6.06
CA PRO A 24 23.19 19.20 -4.88
C PRO A 24 23.09 17.72 -4.54
N ALA A 25 23.09 17.35 -3.27
CA ALA A 25 23.00 15.95 -2.81
C ALA A 25 21.76 15.22 -3.35
N THR A 26 20.78 15.97 -3.85
CA THR A 26 19.54 15.51 -4.48
C THR A 26 19.69 15.16 -5.96
N GLN A 27 20.84 15.46 -6.59
CA GLN A 27 21.08 15.23 -8.01
C GLN A 27 22.25 14.29 -8.22
N LYS A 28 22.14 13.39 -9.21
CA LYS A 28 23.22 12.52 -9.64
C LYS A 28 23.32 12.52 -11.17
N PHE A 29 24.52 12.73 -11.65
CA PHE A 29 24.85 12.67 -13.07
C PHE A 29 25.66 11.40 -13.34
N ILE A 30 25.18 10.56 -14.26
CA ILE A 30 25.76 9.25 -14.54
C ILE A 30 25.89 9.09 -16.06
N GLU A 31 27.07 8.77 -16.53
CA GLU A 31 27.31 8.39 -17.92
C GLU A 31 27.50 6.88 -18.04
N LEU A 32 26.66 6.24 -18.84
CA LEU A 32 26.67 4.80 -19.06
C LEU A 32 26.47 4.50 -20.55
N ASN A 33 27.38 3.75 -21.14
CA ASN A 33 27.31 3.34 -22.55
C ASN A 33 27.08 4.48 -23.53
N GLY A 34 27.68 5.66 -23.28
CA GLY A 34 27.52 6.88 -24.11
C GLY A 34 26.22 7.63 -23.90
N ARG A 35 25.38 7.21 -22.94
CA ARG A 35 24.14 7.91 -22.54
C ARG A 35 24.32 8.62 -21.21
N LYS A 36 23.70 9.79 -21.08
CA LYS A 36 23.68 10.60 -19.84
C LYS A 36 22.37 10.38 -19.11
N PHE A 37 22.46 9.96 -17.84
CA PHE A 37 21.32 9.84 -16.92
C PHE A 37 21.45 10.87 -15.82
N ILE A 38 20.42 11.71 -15.66
CA ILE A 38 20.34 12.75 -14.66
C ILE A 38 19.22 12.35 -13.69
N LEU A 39 19.59 11.91 -12.47
CA LEU A 39 18.62 11.51 -11.46
C LEU A 39 18.38 12.68 -10.51
N VAL A 40 17.13 13.08 -10.33
CA VAL A 40 16.71 14.17 -9.43
C VAL A 40 15.85 13.57 -8.32
N GLY A 41 16.34 13.62 -7.09
CA GLY A 41 15.66 13.10 -5.91
C GLY A 41 14.75 14.14 -5.26
N THR A 42 13.50 13.81 -5.05
CA THR A 42 12.49 14.71 -4.46
C THR A 42 12.03 14.20 -3.08
N ALA A 43 11.56 15.12 -2.24
CA ALA A 43 10.87 14.80 -0.99
C ALA A 43 9.38 15.17 -1.12
N HIS A 44 8.63 14.45 -1.86
CA HIS A 44 7.17 14.49 -2.20
C HIS A 44 6.26 15.61 -1.61
N VAL A 45 6.74 16.49 -0.75
CA VAL A 45 6.00 17.58 -0.09
C VAL A 45 6.86 18.86 0.11
N SER A 46 7.92 19.01 -0.68
CA SER A 46 8.88 20.12 -0.60
C SER A 46 8.71 21.12 -1.76
N ALA A 47 8.49 22.40 -1.44
CA ALA A 47 8.45 23.49 -2.42
C ALA A 47 9.78 23.61 -3.18
N GLN A 48 10.89 23.39 -2.48
CA GLN A 48 12.23 23.42 -3.06
C GLN A 48 12.38 22.32 -4.14
N SER A 49 11.85 21.12 -3.92
CA SER A 49 11.87 20.05 -4.92
C SER A 49 11.09 20.40 -6.19
N VAL A 50 9.96 21.12 -6.07
CA VAL A 50 9.18 21.59 -7.23
C VAL A 50 9.99 22.54 -8.11
N GLU A 51 10.66 23.53 -7.50
CA GLU A 51 11.49 24.50 -8.24
C GLU A 51 12.77 23.85 -8.77
N GLU A 52 13.42 22.99 -7.99
CA GLU A 52 14.60 22.25 -8.42
C GLU A 52 14.31 21.41 -9.68
N VAL A 53 13.22 20.64 -9.71
CA VAL A 53 12.82 19.85 -10.86
C VAL A 53 12.63 20.71 -12.12
N LYS A 54 11.93 21.86 -12.00
CA LYS A 54 11.72 22.78 -13.13
C LYS A 54 13.04 23.33 -13.67
N ASN A 55 13.93 23.74 -12.76
CA ASN A 55 15.21 24.36 -13.12
C ASN A 55 16.11 23.34 -13.82
N VAL A 56 16.26 22.13 -13.25
CA VAL A 56 17.11 21.10 -13.85
C VAL A 56 16.61 20.68 -15.24
N ILE A 57 15.29 20.54 -15.45
CA ILE A 57 14.73 20.22 -16.77
C ILE A 57 15.04 21.34 -17.78
N ARG A 58 14.90 22.60 -17.37
CA ARG A 58 15.18 23.78 -18.23
C ARG A 58 16.66 23.97 -18.52
N GLU A 59 17.54 23.67 -17.57
CA GLU A 59 18.98 23.82 -17.73
C GLU A 59 19.60 22.69 -18.54
N GLN A 60 19.17 21.47 -18.29
CA GLN A 60 19.79 20.27 -18.90
C GLN A 60 19.22 19.92 -20.27
N HIS A 61 18.02 20.41 -20.64
CA HIS A 61 17.34 20.11 -21.91
C HIS A 61 17.44 18.63 -22.31
N PRO A 62 16.95 17.68 -21.48
CA PRO A 62 17.09 16.25 -21.78
C PRO A 62 16.25 15.84 -22.98
N ASP A 63 16.62 14.75 -23.65
CA ASP A 63 15.85 14.16 -24.75
C ASP A 63 14.55 13.52 -24.27
N SER A 64 14.49 13.07 -23.00
CA SER A 64 13.28 12.56 -22.37
C SER A 64 13.28 12.77 -20.86
N VAL A 65 12.09 12.92 -20.27
CA VAL A 65 11.88 13.03 -18.81
C VAL A 65 11.14 11.79 -18.34
N ALA A 66 11.82 10.97 -17.54
CA ALA A 66 11.27 9.81 -16.84
C ALA A 66 10.73 10.25 -15.49
N ILE A 67 9.49 9.87 -15.16
CA ILE A 67 8.79 10.38 -13.97
C ILE A 67 8.30 9.20 -13.13
N GLU A 68 8.60 9.18 -11.83
CA GLU A 68 8.12 8.18 -10.86
C GLU A 68 6.61 8.31 -10.65
N LEU A 69 5.87 7.98 -11.67
CA LEU A 69 4.42 8.00 -11.67
C LEU A 69 3.90 6.84 -12.53
N ASP A 70 2.81 6.23 -12.15
CA ASP A 70 2.10 5.30 -13.03
C ASP A 70 1.01 6.01 -13.83
N GLN A 71 0.66 5.47 -15.01
CA GLN A 71 -0.29 6.07 -15.95
C GLN A 71 -1.66 6.36 -15.31
N LYS A 72 -2.16 5.47 -14.43
CA LYS A 72 -3.47 5.66 -13.76
C LYS A 72 -3.43 6.79 -12.75
N ARG A 73 -2.28 6.94 -12.07
CA ARG A 73 -2.09 8.02 -11.12
C ARG A 73 -1.99 9.37 -11.85
N LEU A 74 -1.32 9.41 -12.99
CA LEU A 74 -1.30 10.58 -13.87
C LEU A 74 -2.72 10.97 -14.29
N GLU A 75 -3.50 10.04 -14.85
CA GLU A 75 -4.90 10.27 -15.27
C GLU A 75 -5.75 10.79 -14.09
N SER A 76 -5.54 10.26 -12.87
CA SER A 76 -6.24 10.73 -11.68
C SER A 76 -5.83 12.13 -11.22
N MET A 77 -4.59 12.55 -11.49
CA MET A 77 -4.10 13.89 -11.16
C MET A 77 -4.56 14.92 -12.19
N GLU A 78 -4.67 14.54 -13.46
CA GLU A 78 -5.16 15.36 -14.55
C GLU A 78 -6.69 15.49 -14.57
N ASP A 79 -7.42 14.46 -14.15
CA ASP A 79 -8.89 14.49 -14.01
C ASP A 79 -9.31 14.26 -12.55
N PRO A 80 -9.36 15.33 -11.72
CA PRO A 80 -9.87 15.24 -10.34
C PRO A 80 -11.31 14.74 -10.25
N GLU A 81 -12.08 14.82 -11.35
CA GLU A 81 -13.45 14.30 -11.43
C GLU A 81 -13.51 12.77 -11.58
N ALA A 82 -12.41 12.11 -11.94
CA ALA A 82 -12.34 10.65 -12.06
C ALA A 82 -12.72 9.95 -10.73
N TRP A 83 -12.34 10.56 -9.59
CA TRP A 83 -12.75 10.09 -8.26
C TRP A 83 -14.27 10.10 -8.05
N ARG A 84 -14.97 11.08 -8.64
CA ARG A 84 -16.42 11.21 -8.54
C ARG A 84 -17.17 10.08 -9.25
N LYS A 85 -16.51 9.40 -10.20
CA LYS A 85 -17.07 8.29 -10.99
C LYS A 85 -16.79 6.91 -10.37
N MET A 86 -16.09 6.83 -9.23
CA MET A 86 -15.73 5.56 -8.60
C MET A 86 -16.96 4.78 -8.12
N ASP A 87 -17.07 3.54 -8.58
CA ASP A 87 -18.11 2.60 -8.15
C ASP A 87 -17.62 1.72 -6.98
N ILE A 88 -18.02 2.08 -5.76
CA ILE A 88 -17.66 1.34 -4.54
C ILE A 88 -18.14 -0.13 -4.60
N ILE A 89 -19.23 -0.41 -5.31
CA ILE A 89 -19.73 -1.77 -5.45
C ILE A 89 -18.77 -2.61 -6.28
N LYS A 90 -18.19 -2.04 -7.35
CA LYS A 90 -17.13 -2.71 -8.12
C LYS A 90 -15.89 -2.97 -7.28
N VAL A 91 -15.47 -2.01 -6.46
CA VAL A 91 -14.33 -2.16 -5.53
C VAL A 91 -14.54 -3.33 -4.58
N LEU A 92 -15.72 -3.43 -3.97
CA LEU A 92 -16.05 -4.52 -3.05
C LEU A 92 -16.15 -5.88 -3.76
N LYS A 93 -16.81 -5.95 -4.93
CA LYS A 93 -16.90 -7.17 -5.76
C LYS A 93 -15.52 -7.68 -6.18
N ASN A 94 -14.60 -6.78 -6.50
CA ASN A 94 -13.22 -7.11 -6.86
C ASN A 94 -12.33 -7.41 -5.64
N LYS A 95 -12.90 -7.54 -4.43
CA LYS A 95 -12.16 -7.80 -3.17
C LYS A 95 -11.11 -6.73 -2.84
N GLN A 96 -11.33 -5.50 -3.28
CA GLN A 96 -10.40 -4.38 -3.12
C GLN A 96 -10.73 -3.49 -1.90
N GLY A 97 -11.71 -3.86 -1.06
CA GLY A 97 -12.14 -3.05 0.08
C GLY A 97 -11.00 -2.72 1.05
N PHE A 98 -10.20 -3.72 1.46
CA PHE A 98 -9.03 -3.49 2.33
C PHE A 98 -7.96 -2.62 1.66
N LEU A 99 -7.71 -2.85 0.37
CA LEU A 99 -6.76 -2.07 -0.41
C LEU A 99 -7.19 -0.60 -0.50
N MET A 100 -8.49 -0.36 -0.67
CA MET A 100 -9.04 0.99 -0.68
C MET A 100 -8.87 1.68 0.67
N ILE A 101 -9.13 1.00 1.78
CA ILE A 101 -8.90 1.55 3.13
C ILE A 101 -7.41 1.92 3.29
N ALA A 102 -6.50 1.01 2.95
CA ALA A 102 -5.06 1.25 3.05
C ALA A 102 -4.62 2.46 2.22
N ASN A 103 -5.09 2.58 0.97
CA ASN A 103 -4.80 3.72 0.11
C ASN A 103 -5.33 5.04 0.69
N LEU A 104 -6.55 5.05 1.23
CA LEU A 104 -7.16 6.25 1.82
C LEU A 104 -6.38 6.71 3.06
N VAL A 105 -5.99 5.76 3.92
CA VAL A 105 -5.18 6.05 5.10
C VAL A 105 -3.82 6.63 4.69
N LEU A 106 -3.13 5.99 3.76
CA LEU A 106 -1.83 6.44 3.26
C LEU A 106 -1.93 7.85 2.62
N SER A 107 -2.92 8.05 1.75
CA SER A 107 -3.15 9.36 1.12
C SER A 107 -3.49 10.45 2.14
N SER A 108 -4.26 10.12 3.17
CA SER A 108 -4.57 11.06 4.24
C SER A 108 -3.34 11.42 5.08
N TYR A 109 -2.47 10.44 5.35
CA TYR A 109 -1.19 10.67 6.03
C TYR A 109 -0.27 11.57 5.20
N GLN A 110 -0.07 11.27 3.92
CA GLN A 110 0.73 12.08 3.00
C GLN A 110 0.20 13.52 2.89
N LYS A 111 -1.13 13.70 2.82
CA LYS A 111 -1.73 15.03 2.77
C LYS A 111 -1.49 15.83 4.06
N ARG A 112 -1.52 15.19 5.23
CA ARG A 112 -1.20 15.86 6.50
C ARG A 112 0.24 16.35 6.56
N MET A 113 1.19 15.56 6.04
CA MET A 113 2.58 15.99 5.93
C MET A 113 2.75 17.21 5.01
N GLY A 114 1.95 17.31 3.93
CA GLY A 114 2.02 18.41 2.98
C GLY A 114 1.26 19.69 3.40
N THR A 115 0.35 19.63 4.39
CA THR A 115 -0.51 20.79 4.73
C THR A 115 0.27 21.98 5.30
N ASN A 116 1.39 21.76 5.97
CA ASN A 116 2.20 22.83 6.54
C ASN A 116 3.08 23.55 5.49
N SER A 117 3.35 22.92 4.35
CA SER A 117 4.16 23.50 3.25
C SER A 117 3.33 24.12 2.13
N GLY A 118 2.00 23.96 2.13
CA GLY A 118 1.12 24.39 1.04
C GLY A 118 1.24 23.56 -0.24
N ILE A 119 2.11 22.56 -0.26
CA ILE A 119 2.42 21.67 -1.38
C ILE A 119 1.64 20.37 -1.24
N LYS A 120 1.05 19.91 -2.33
CA LYS A 120 0.37 18.61 -2.36
C LYS A 120 1.36 17.51 -2.78
N PRO A 121 1.24 16.29 -2.20
CA PRO A 121 2.04 15.16 -2.66
C PRO A 121 1.89 14.93 -4.15
N GLY A 122 2.99 14.97 -4.90
CA GLY A 122 3.01 14.81 -6.34
C GLY A 122 3.07 16.12 -7.14
N ASP A 123 3.04 17.29 -6.49
CA ASP A 123 3.21 18.58 -7.18
C ASP A 123 4.55 18.66 -7.92
N GLU A 124 5.60 18.02 -7.40
CA GLU A 124 6.92 17.91 -8.04
C GLU A 124 6.85 17.06 -9.33
N MET A 125 6.05 16.00 -9.34
CA MET A 125 5.83 15.16 -10.53
C MET A 125 5.01 15.92 -11.57
N MET A 126 3.99 16.67 -11.13
CA MET A 126 3.22 17.55 -12.03
C MET A 126 4.06 18.69 -12.57
N ALA A 127 4.99 19.23 -11.78
CA ALA A 127 5.95 20.23 -12.25
C ALA A 127 6.86 19.66 -13.36
N ALA A 128 7.36 18.43 -13.17
CA ALA A 128 8.13 17.73 -14.21
C ALA A 128 7.33 17.58 -15.51
N ILE A 129 6.07 17.10 -15.40
CA ILE A 129 5.17 16.90 -16.54
C ILE A 129 4.90 18.22 -17.26
N THR A 130 4.54 19.28 -16.51
CA THR A 130 4.19 20.58 -17.08
C THR A 130 5.39 21.20 -17.77
N THR A 131 6.57 21.21 -17.12
CA THR A 131 7.80 21.78 -17.67
C THR A 131 8.26 21.01 -18.92
N ALA A 132 8.21 19.68 -18.90
CA ALA A 132 8.54 18.87 -20.06
C ALA A 132 7.59 19.15 -21.25
N ARG A 133 6.28 19.33 -20.99
CA ARG A 133 5.29 19.73 -22.03
C ARG A 133 5.55 21.11 -22.59
N GLU A 134 5.86 22.08 -21.73
CA GLU A 134 6.23 23.45 -22.15
C GLU A 134 7.42 23.46 -23.13
N LEU A 135 8.38 22.55 -22.88
CA LEU A 135 9.59 22.42 -23.69
C LEU A 135 9.46 21.39 -24.83
N ASN A 136 8.29 20.78 -25.03
CA ASN A 136 8.05 19.70 -25.98
C ASN A 136 8.98 18.49 -25.81
N ILE A 137 9.39 18.19 -24.58
CA ILE A 137 10.21 17.03 -24.23
C ILE A 137 9.30 15.81 -23.98
N PRO A 138 9.57 14.64 -24.59
CA PRO A 138 8.85 13.40 -24.33
C PRO A 138 8.88 13.00 -22.85
N GLN A 139 7.73 12.55 -22.32
CA GLN A 139 7.56 12.10 -20.94
C GLN A 139 7.34 10.60 -20.90
N VAL A 140 7.99 9.92 -19.95
CA VAL A 140 7.85 8.49 -19.73
C VAL A 140 7.45 8.23 -18.28
N MET A 141 6.30 7.57 -18.07
CA MET A 141 5.87 7.14 -16.75
C MET A 141 6.58 5.85 -16.41
N VAL A 142 7.44 5.86 -15.39
CA VAL A 142 8.36 4.75 -15.10
C VAL A 142 8.05 3.99 -13.84
N ASP A 143 6.99 4.36 -13.06
CA ASP A 143 6.62 3.62 -11.85
C ASP A 143 5.60 2.50 -12.12
N ARG A 144 5.68 1.48 -11.28
CA ARG A 144 4.75 0.36 -11.26
C ARG A 144 3.40 0.80 -10.67
N PRO A 145 2.25 0.35 -11.25
CA PRO A 145 0.95 0.67 -10.68
C PRO A 145 0.87 0.36 -9.18
N ILE A 146 0.54 1.36 -8.36
CA ILE A 146 0.51 1.25 -6.90
C ILE A 146 -0.34 0.08 -6.40
N ALA A 147 -1.44 -0.24 -7.12
CA ALA A 147 -2.28 -1.39 -6.81
C ALA A 147 -1.54 -2.73 -6.94
N VAL A 148 -0.60 -2.85 -7.86
CA VAL A 148 0.26 -4.04 -8.00
C VAL A 148 1.23 -4.10 -6.83
N THR A 149 1.91 -2.99 -6.54
CA THR A 149 2.87 -2.87 -5.43
C THR A 149 2.25 -3.28 -4.09
N LEU A 150 1.10 -2.71 -3.73
CA LEU A 150 0.43 -3.03 -2.47
C LEU A 150 -0.07 -4.48 -2.40
N ARG A 151 -0.60 -5.01 -3.51
CA ARG A 151 -1.02 -6.42 -3.57
C ARG A 151 0.16 -7.39 -3.48
N ARG A 152 1.30 -7.06 -4.09
CA ARG A 152 2.53 -7.84 -3.98
C ARG A 152 3.04 -7.83 -2.55
N ALA A 153 3.16 -6.66 -1.92
CA ALA A 153 3.55 -6.52 -0.51
C ALA A 153 2.65 -7.35 0.40
N TRP A 154 1.34 -7.35 0.15
CA TRP A 154 0.40 -8.21 0.87
C TRP A 154 0.61 -9.71 0.56
N ALA A 155 0.80 -10.08 -0.72
CA ALA A 155 0.88 -11.48 -1.14
C ALA A 155 2.11 -12.20 -0.60
N ILE A 156 3.29 -11.54 -0.60
CA ILE A 156 4.56 -12.16 -0.18
C ILE A 156 4.74 -12.18 1.34
N ASN A 157 3.96 -11.41 2.09
CA ASN A 157 4.05 -11.39 3.54
C ASN A 157 3.37 -12.62 4.19
N SER A 158 4.00 -13.11 5.26
CA SER A 158 3.41 -14.12 6.14
C SER A 158 2.18 -13.57 6.87
N PHE A 159 1.43 -14.44 7.54
CA PHE A 159 0.29 -14.02 8.37
C PHE A 159 0.69 -12.97 9.41
N TRP A 160 1.78 -13.18 10.14
CA TRP A 160 2.29 -12.23 11.13
C TRP A 160 2.78 -10.92 10.50
N GLY A 161 3.42 -11.00 9.33
CA GLY A 161 3.81 -9.81 8.56
C GLY A 161 2.60 -8.97 8.13
N LYS A 162 1.50 -9.62 7.72
CA LYS A 162 0.23 -8.94 7.40
C LYS A 162 -0.38 -8.25 8.63
N MET A 163 -0.36 -8.91 9.78
CA MET A 163 -0.86 -8.31 11.03
C MET A 163 -0.01 -7.12 11.45
N LYS A 164 1.31 -7.23 11.32
CA LYS A 164 2.26 -6.15 11.60
C LYS A 164 2.03 -4.95 10.68
N LEU A 165 1.85 -5.19 9.37
CA LEU A 165 1.53 -4.17 8.39
C LEU A 165 0.19 -3.46 8.72
N LEU A 166 -0.84 -4.22 9.05
CA LEU A 166 -2.14 -3.65 9.44
C LEU A 166 -2.07 -2.82 10.71
N SER A 167 -1.32 -3.28 11.73
CA SER A 167 -1.14 -2.53 12.98
C SER A 167 -0.36 -1.24 12.75
N SER A 168 0.70 -1.26 11.94
CA SER A 168 1.44 -0.06 11.57
C SER A 168 0.57 0.96 10.83
N LEU A 169 -0.22 0.50 9.85
CA LEU A 169 -1.17 1.36 9.14
C LEU A 169 -2.23 1.95 10.08
N ALA A 170 -2.75 1.16 11.02
CA ALA A 170 -3.73 1.63 12.00
C ALA A 170 -3.13 2.70 12.92
N VAL A 171 -1.91 2.47 13.45
CA VAL A 171 -1.21 3.48 14.27
C VAL A 171 -0.99 4.76 13.47
N SER A 172 -0.45 4.67 12.24
CA SER A 172 -0.22 5.84 11.38
C SER A 172 -1.51 6.60 11.04
N ALA A 173 -2.65 5.89 10.88
CA ALA A 173 -3.94 6.52 10.60
C ALA A 173 -4.40 7.46 11.72
N PHE A 174 -4.13 7.10 12.96
CA PHE A 174 -4.60 7.82 14.15
C PHE A 174 -3.51 8.61 14.87
N SER A 175 -2.25 8.54 14.43
CA SER A 175 -1.17 9.40 14.93
C SER A 175 -1.47 10.86 14.61
N LYS A 176 -1.26 11.73 15.59
CA LYS A 176 -1.42 13.18 15.48
C LYS A 176 -0.08 13.91 15.36
N GLU A 177 1.01 13.19 15.17
CA GLU A 177 2.32 13.82 15.03
C GLU A 177 2.34 14.69 13.78
N GLU A 178 2.60 15.97 13.99
CA GLU A 178 2.89 16.94 12.95
C GLU A 178 4.37 16.83 12.62
N VAL A 179 4.68 16.54 11.37
CA VAL A 179 6.07 16.49 10.91
C VAL A 179 6.49 17.90 10.49
N ASP A 180 7.56 18.39 11.09
CA ASP A 180 8.15 19.68 10.76
C ASP A 180 8.70 19.66 9.31
N PRO A 181 8.39 20.69 8.48
CA PRO A 181 8.96 20.82 7.15
C PRO A 181 10.49 20.75 7.10
N GLU A 182 11.19 21.28 8.11
CA GLU A 182 12.64 21.18 8.19
C GLU A 182 13.13 19.74 8.40
N GLN A 183 12.36 18.92 9.12
CA GLN A 183 12.69 17.50 9.29
C GLN A 183 12.53 16.73 7.98
N ILE A 184 11.51 17.09 7.17
CA ILE A 184 11.30 16.49 5.84
C ILE A 184 12.49 16.79 4.92
N GLU A 185 13.02 18.01 4.98
CA GLU A 185 14.18 18.41 4.16
C GLU A 185 15.46 17.69 4.62
N LYS A 186 15.66 17.51 5.93
CA LYS A 186 16.78 16.71 6.49
C LYS A 186 16.73 15.25 6.07
N LEU A 187 15.53 14.66 5.92
CA LEU A 187 15.36 13.28 5.44
C LEU A 187 15.86 13.05 4.02
N LYS A 188 16.15 14.09 3.24
CA LYS A 188 16.84 13.97 1.94
C LYS A 188 18.34 13.67 2.08
N GLN A 189 18.92 13.91 3.24
CA GLN A 189 20.33 13.61 3.46
C GLN A 189 20.53 12.09 3.48
N SER A 190 21.53 11.63 2.74
CA SER A 190 21.78 10.19 2.51
C SER A 190 21.89 9.38 3.81
N SER A 191 22.52 9.94 4.85
CA SER A 191 22.72 9.25 6.14
C SER A 191 21.43 8.97 6.91
N GLU A 192 20.47 9.89 6.90
CA GLU A 192 19.17 9.70 7.57
C GLU A 192 18.28 8.75 6.78
N MET A 193 18.29 8.84 5.46
CA MET A 193 17.56 7.94 4.57
C MET A 193 18.08 6.51 4.71
N ASP A 194 19.41 6.30 4.74
CA ASP A 194 20.02 4.99 4.93
C ASP A 194 19.64 4.36 6.27
N SER A 195 19.59 5.18 7.35
CA SER A 195 19.15 4.72 8.66
C SER A 195 17.69 4.26 8.64
N MET A 196 16.78 5.05 8.04
CA MET A 196 15.37 4.68 7.89
C MET A 196 15.18 3.42 7.04
N MET A 197 15.95 3.27 5.95
CA MET A 197 15.89 2.08 5.10
C MET A 197 16.40 0.84 5.84
N SER A 198 17.44 0.98 6.67
CA SER A 198 17.94 -0.09 7.53
C SER A 198 16.88 -0.51 8.56
N GLU A 199 16.25 0.45 9.25
CA GLU A 199 15.19 0.17 10.22
C GLU A 199 13.99 -0.53 9.56
N LEU A 200 13.56 -0.07 8.39
CA LEU A 200 12.49 -0.72 7.63
C LEU A 200 12.88 -2.15 7.22
N SER A 201 14.15 -2.37 6.84
CA SER A 201 14.67 -3.70 6.49
C SER A 201 14.62 -4.66 7.67
N ASP A 202 14.97 -4.19 8.87
CA ASP A 202 14.96 -5.00 10.08
C ASP A 202 13.53 -5.27 10.57
N TYR A 203 12.68 -4.24 10.52
CA TYR A 203 11.32 -4.33 11.03
C TYR A 203 10.38 -5.08 10.10
N MET A 204 10.42 -4.82 8.78
CA MET A 204 9.53 -5.42 7.77
C MET A 204 10.27 -5.72 6.45
N PRO A 205 11.19 -6.71 6.41
CA PRO A 205 12.05 -6.96 5.25
C PRO A 205 11.27 -7.23 3.96
N LYS A 206 10.16 -7.98 4.03
CA LYS A 206 9.32 -8.26 2.85
C LYS A 206 8.57 -7.03 2.31
N VAL A 207 8.27 -6.08 3.17
CA VAL A 207 7.67 -4.81 2.75
C VAL A 207 8.71 -3.95 2.06
N LYS A 208 9.92 -3.85 2.63
CA LYS A 208 11.06 -3.14 2.02
C LYS A 208 11.41 -3.71 0.66
N GLU A 209 11.48 -5.05 0.53
CA GLU A 209 11.72 -5.74 -0.74
C GLU A 209 10.75 -5.26 -1.85
N VAL A 210 9.44 -5.16 -1.56
CA VAL A 210 8.45 -4.80 -2.60
C VAL A 210 8.32 -3.30 -2.81
N LEU A 211 8.38 -2.50 -1.72
CA LEU A 211 8.15 -1.06 -1.80
C LEU A 211 9.40 -0.29 -2.27
N ILE A 212 10.58 -0.86 -2.08
CA ILE A 212 11.85 -0.23 -2.42
C ILE A 212 12.59 -1.06 -3.47
N ASP A 213 13.12 -2.24 -3.13
CA ASP A 213 14.08 -2.96 -3.98
C ASP A 213 13.50 -3.38 -5.35
N GLU A 214 12.25 -3.91 -5.37
CA GLU A 214 11.58 -4.22 -6.62
C GLU A 214 11.22 -2.96 -7.43
N ARG A 215 10.87 -1.86 -6.75
CA ARG A 215 10.56 -0.60 -7.43
C ARG A 215 11.83 0.04 -7.99
N ASP A 216 12.95 0.01 -7.28
CA ASP A 216 14.25 0.47 -7.80
C ASP A 216 14.61 -0.23 -9.11
N ARG A 217 14.44 -1.56 -9.14
CA ARG A 217 14.65 -2.35 -10.37
C ARG A 217 13.66 -1.93 -11.47
N TYR A 218 12.38 -1.77 -11.13
CA TYR A 218 11.34 -1.40 -12.08
C TYR A 218 11.59 -0.02 -12.68
N LEU A 219 11.86 0.98 -11.83
CA LEU A 219 12.21 2.34 -12.22
C LEU A 219 13.44 2.37 -13.12
N ALA A 220 14.54 1.76 -12.68
CA ALA A 220 15.79 1.73 -13.43
C ALA A 220 15.64 1.07 -14.81
N SER A 221 14.86 -0.02 -14.90
CA SER A 221 14.62 -0.70 -16.18
C SER A 221 13.87 0.19 -17.17
N HIS A 222 12.83 0.91 -16.73
CA HIS A 222 12.06 1.79 -17.60
C HIS A 222 12.81 3.09 -17.92
N ILE A 223 13.64 3.60 -17.00
CA ILE A 223 14.56 4.72 -17.28
C ILE A 223 15.59 4.30 -18.33
N TRP A 224 16.13 3.09 -18.22
CA TRP A 224 17.09 2.54 -19.18
C TRP A 224 16.48 2.40 -20.58
N GLU A 225 15.22 1.99 -20.68
CA GLU A 225 14.48 1.83 -21.93
C GLU A 225 13.95 3.16 -22.51
N SER A 226 14.02 4.26 -21.75
CA SER A 226 13.61 5.58 -22.22
C SER A 226 14.47 6.03 -23.42
N GLN A 227 13.84 6.75 -24.34
CA GLN A 227 14.50 7.19 -25.58
C GLN A 227 15.44 8.37 -25.34
N GLY A 228 16.44 8.48 -26.21
CA GLY A 228 17.41 9.58 -26.24
C GLY A 228 18.75 9.26 -25.58
N GLU A 229 19.72 10.14 -25.80
CA GLU A 229 21.08 10.05 -25.23
C GLU A 229 21.14 10.68 -23.83
N SER A 230 20.29 11.67 -23.57
CA SER A 230 20.16 12.36 -22.27
C SER A 230 18.78 12.11 -21.69
N VAL A 231 18.71 11.37 -20.59
CA VAL A 231 17.48 11.02 -19.86
C VAL A 231 17.51 11.64 -18.48
N LEU A 232 16.52 12.49 -18.16
CA LEU A 232 16.36 13.03 -16.81
C LEU A 232 15.26 12.23 -16.09
N ALA A 233 15.57 11.72 -14.90
CA ALA A 233 14.60 10.97 -14.10
C ALA A 233 14.28 11.72 -12.80
N VAL A 234 12.98 11.99 -12.58
CA VAL A 234 12.46 12.60 -11.34
C VAL A 234 11.90 11.49 -10.46
N LEU A 235 12.53 11.30 -9.31
CA LEU A 235 12.33 10.17 -8.40
C LEU A 235 12.23 10.65 -6.95
N GLY A 236 11.58 9.88 -6.07
CA GLY A 236 11.73 10.05 -4.64
C GLY A 236 13.17 9.79 -4.21
N ALA A 237 13.72 10.65 -3.33
CA ALA A 237 15.12 10.58 -2.90
C ALA A 237 15.54 9.19 -2.39
N GLY A 238 14.62 8.44 -1.76
CA GLY A 238 14.87 7.08 -1.29
C GLY A 238 15.17 6.05 -2.38
N HIS A 239 14.81 6.33 -3.65
CA HIS A 239 15.05 5.45 -4.78
C HIS A 239 16.38 5.72 -5.50
N LEU A 240 17.02 6.89 -5.27
CA LEU A 240 18.24 7.27 -5.97
C LEU A 240 19.38 6.24 -5.89
N PRO A 241 19.78 5.74 -4.69
CA PRO A 241 20.89 4.78 -4.59
C PRO A 241 20.59 3.46 -5.30
N GLY A 242 19.35 2.96 -5.15
CA GLY A 242 18.93 1.70 -5.74
C GLY A 242 18.83 1.77 -7.26
N VAL A 243 18.21 2.84 -7.79
CA VAL A 243 18.11 3.09 -9.23
C VAL A 243 19.50 3.26 -9.86
N GLU A 244 20.39 4.03 -9.25
CA GLU A 244 21.79 4.17 -9.70
C GLU A 244 22.49 2.81 -9.79
N SER A 245 22.37 2.00 -8.75
CA SER A 245 22.95 0.66 -8.71
C SER A 245 22.42 -0.23 -9.84
N TRP A 246 21.10 -0.22 -10.08
CA TRP A 246 20.47 -0.99 -11.14
C TRP A 246 20.85 -0.50 -12.54
N LEU A 247 20.94 0.82 -12.79
CA LEU A 247 21.41 1.36 -14.07
C LEU A 247 22.84 0.89 -14.39
N LYS A 248 23.73 0.87 -13.39
CA LYS A 248 25.08 0.33 -13.57
C LYS A 248 25.09 -1.15 -13.93
N LYS A 249 24.22 -1.98 -13.32
CA LYS A 249 24.07 -3.41 -13.65
C LYS A 249 23.51 -3.64 -15.06
N LEU A 250 22.57 -2.78 -15.49
CA LEU A 250 22.04 -2.83 -16.84
C LEU A 250 23.11 -2.45 -17.88
N ALA A 251 23.91 -1.42 -17.59
CA ALA A 251 24.98 -0.98 -18.46
C ALA A 251 26.11 -2.00 -18.59
N SER A 252 26.46 -2.71 -17.53
CA SER A 252 27.47 -3.78 -17.54
C SER A 252 26.97 -5.09 -18.17
N GLY A 253 25.66 -5.21 -18.44
CA GLY A 253 25.05 -6.46 -18.91
C GLY A 253 24.87 -7.52 -17.82
N GLU A 254 25.14 -7.20 -16.56
CA GLU A 254 24.88 -8.08 -15.41
C GLU A 254 23.37 -8.33 -15.21
N ALA A 255 22.55 -7.34 -15.55
CA ALA A 255 21.09 -7.44 -15.49
C ALA A 255 20.44 -7.13 -16.84
N LYS A 256 19.21 -7.59 -17.03
CA LYS A 256 18.37 -7.25 -18.17
C LYS A 256 17.21 -6.36 -17.70
N PRO A 257 16.67 -5.47 -18.56
CA PRO A 257 15.55 -4.59 -18.21
C PRO A 257 14.20 -5.34 -18.20
N ASP A 258 14.19 -6.64 -17.89
CA ASP A 258 12.97 -7.45 -17.78
C ASP A 258 12.39 -7.36 -16.38
N CYS A 259 11.14 -6.87 -16.30
CA CYS A 259 10.37 -6.68 -15.07
C CYS A 259 9.12 -7.56 -15.00
N THR A 260 8.98 -8.58 -15.85
CA THR A 260 7.77 -9.44 -15.96
C THR A 260 7.44 -10.13 -14.64
N ASP A 261 8.43 -10.56 -13.88
CA ASP A 261 8.31 -11.22 -12.57
C ASP A 261 7.79 -10.29 -11.47
N ILE A 262 8.06 -8.99 -11.57
CA ILE A 262 7.64 -7.98 -10.60
C ILE A 262 6.46 -7.12 -11.07
N SER A 263 6.07 -7.21 -12.33
CA SER A 263 4.96 -6.44 -12.93
C SER A 263 3.57 -6.99 -12.56
N SER A 264 3.50 -8.18 -12.01
CA SER A 264 2.23 -8.83 -11.64
C SER A 264 2.24 -9.33 -10.19
N VAL A 265 1.05 -9.54 -9.64
CA VAL A 265 0.91 -10.11 -8.29
C VAL A 265 1.18 -11.61 -8.37
N PRO A 266 2.07 -12.16 -7.52
CA PRO A 266 2.30 -13.59 -7.48
C PRO A 266 1.01 -14.37 -7.28
N PRO A 267 0.77 -15.45 -8.02
CA PRO A 267 -0.40 -16.28 -7.82
C PRO A 267 -0.37 -16.89 -6.42
N ALA A 268 -1.55 -17.01 -5.78
CA ALA A 268 -1.66 -17.70 -4.51
C ALA A 268 -1.11 -19.13 -4.64
N SER A 269 -0.23 -19.52 -3.71
CA SER A 269 0.36 -20.87 -3.70
C SER A 269 -0.72 -21.94 -3.60
N THR A 270 -0.47 -23.13 -4.15
CA THR A 270 -1.38 -24.28 -4.04
C THR A 270 -1.68 -24.60 -2.58
N ALA A 271 -0.67 -24.51 -1.70
CA ALA A 271 -0.85 -24.68 -0.26
C ALA A 271 -1.83 -23.65 0.33
N SER A 272 -1.75 -22.38 -0.08
CA SER A 272 -2.69 -21.34 0.36
C SER A 272 -4.13 -21.60 -0.12
N LYS A 273 -4.29 -22.11 -1.36
CA LYS A 273 -5.60 -22.49 -1.90
C LYS A 273 -6.21 -23.67 -1.14
N ILE A 274 -5.41 -24.71 -0.86
CA ILE A 274 -5.83 -25.85 -0.05
C ILE A 274 -6.18 -25.39 1.37
N LEU A 275 -5.33 -24.59 2.00
CA LEU A 275 -5.55 -24.08 3.36
C LEU A 275 -6.86 -23.28 3.48
N ALA A 276 -7.25 -22.55 2.43
CA ALA A 276 -8.52 -21.83 2.42
C ALA A 276 -9.75 -22.75 2.56
N TRP A 277 -9.64 -24.02 2.11
CA TRP A 277 -10.70 -25.03 2.24
C TRP A 277 -10.58 -25.87 3.52
N VAL A 278 -9.42 -25.88 4.18
CA VAL A 278 -9.20 -26.70 5.39
C VAL A 278 -10.16 -26.28 6.51
N LEU A 279 -10.35 -25.00 6.75
CA LEU A 279 -11.26 -24.53 7.80
C LEU A 279 -12.72 -24.90 7.54
N PRO A 280 -13.30 -24.61 6.36
CA PRO A 280 -14.64 -25.08 5.99
C PRO A 280 -14.81 -26.60 6.12
N ALA A 281 -13.86 -27.36 5.57
CA ALA A 281 -13.89 -28.83 5.63
C ALA A 281 -13.81 -29.35 7.07
N LEU A 282 -12.96 -28.76 7.91
CA LEU A 282 -12.83 -29.08 9.33
C LEU A 282 -14.15 -28.84 10.08
N VAL A 283 -14.78 -27.69 9.87
CA VAL A 283 -16.06 -27.35 10.52
C VAL A 283 -17.13 -28.38 10.13
N ILE A 284 -17.26 -28.67 8.83
CA ILE A 284 -18.23 -29.66 8.34
C ILE A 284 -17.93 -31.05 8.92
N ALA A 285 -16.66 -31.48 8.92
CA ALA A 285 -16.24 -32.75 9.49
C ALA A 285 -16.59 -32.87 10.98
N LEU A 286 -16.33 -31.82 11.78
CA LEU A 286 -16.67 -31.81 13.20
C LEU A 286 -18.19 -31.91 13.44
N ILE A 287 -19.00 -31.26 12.63
CA ILE A 287 -20.48 -31.38 12.69
C ILE A 287 -20.89 -32.79 12.37
N VAL A 288 -20.35 -33.42 11.30
CA VAL A 288 -20.65 -34.82 10.91
C VAL A 288 -20.25 -35.79 12.02
N VAL A 289 -19.06 -35.65 12.60
CA VAL A 289 -18.62 -36.44 13.76
C VAL A 289 -19.58 -36.26 14.95
N GLY A 290 -20.07 -35.05 15.18
CA GLY A 290 -21.10 -34.79 16.19
C GLY A 290 -22.40 -35.57 15.95
N PHE A 291 -22.85 -35.70 14.70
CA PHE A 291 -24.02 -36.50 14.35
C PHE A 291 -23.77 -38.00 14.52
N ILE A 292 -22.65 -38.54 14.07
CA ILE A 292 -22.32 -39.97 14.08
C ILE A 292 -22.12 -40.45 15.52
N PHE A 293 -21.26 -39.81 16.28
CA PHE A 293 -20.85 -40.29 17.62
C PHE A 293 -21.64 -39.64 18.77
N GLY A 294 -22.21 -38.45 18.57
CA GLY A 294 -23.00 -37.72 19.56
C GLY A 294 -24.51 -37.84 19.37
N GLY A 295 -24.95 -38.41 18.23
CA GLY A 295 -26.35 -38.52 17.84
C GLY A 295 -26.96 -37.18 17.37
N ARG A 296 -28.22 -37.24 16.94
CA ARG A 296 -28.93 -36.09 16.33
C ARG A 296 -28.88 -34.81 17.20
N LYS A 297 -29.10 -34.96 18.51
CA LYS A 297 -29.14 -33.81 19.42
C LYS A 297 -27.80 -33.05 19.40
N THR A 298 -26.67 -33.77 19.50
CA THR A 298 -25.34 -33.16 19.48
C THR A 298 -25.01 -32.51 18.12
N GLY A 299 -25.36 -33.23 17.02
CA GLY A 299 -25.15 -32.71 15.66
C GLY A 299 -25.91 -31.39 15.42
N PHE A 300 -27.19 -31.31 15.79
CA PHE A 300 -27.98 -30.09 15.69
C PHE A 300 -27.49 -28.98 16.61
N ASP A 301 -26.99 -29.32 17.84
CA ASP A 301 -26.43 -28.35 18.75
C ASP A 301 -25.15 -27.68 18.16
N LEU A 302 -24.28 -28.45 17.49
CA LEU A 302 -23.11 -27.91 16.78
C LEU A 302 -23.52 -27.00 15.61
N VAL A 303 -24.49 -27.41 14.79
CA VAL A 303 -25.02 -26.56 13.71
C VAL A 303 -25.59 -25.26 14.26
N TRP A 304 -26.41 -25.36 15.33
CA TRP A 304 -27.00 -24.17 15.96
C TRP A 304 -25.93 -23.22 16.54
N ARG A 305 -24.92 -23.75 17.21
CA ARG A 305 -23.80 -22.94 17.74
C ARG A 305 -23.03 -22.24 16.61
N TRP A 306 -22.81 -22.95 15.49
CA TRP A 306 -22.17 -22.36 14.31
C TRP A 306 -22.97 -21.18 13.78
N VAL A 307 -24.25 -21.37 13.58
CA VAL A 307 -25.16 -20.30 13.07
C VAL A 307 -25.25 -19.15 14.06
N PHE A 308 -25.45 -19.46 15.33
CA PHE A 308 -25.60 -18.47 16.38
C PHE A 308 -24.36 -17.59 16.55
N TYR A 309 -23.20 -18.18 16.76
CA TYR A 309 -21.97 -17.41 16.97
C TYR A 309 -21.61 -16.57 15.74
N ASN A 310 -21.62 -17.15 14.54
CA ASN A 310 -21.30 -16.39 13.33
C ASN A 310 -22.32 -15.28 13.07
N GLY A 311 -23.62 -15.56 13.20
CA GLY A 311 -24.67 -14.59 12.96
C GLY A 311 -24.65 -13.44 13.97
N VAL A 312 -24.65 -13.79 15.27
CA VAL A 312 -24.70 -12.79 16.35
C VAL A 312 -23.48 -11.86 16.30
N PHE A 313 -22.27 -12.39 16.20
CA PHE A 313 -21.06 -11.56 16.21
C PHE A 313 -20.92 -10.73 14.93
N ALA A 314 -21.32 -11.23 13.75
CA ALA A 314 -21.40 -10.42 12.54
C ALA A 314 -22.46 -9.30 12.68
N GLY A 315 -23.60 -9.58 13.29
CA GLY A 315 -24.62 -8.58 13.61
C GLY A 315 -24.12 -7.50 14.57
N ILE A 316 -23.41 -7.89 15.65
CA ILE A 316 -22.76 -6.96 16.59
C ILE A 316 -21.76 -6.07 15.82
N GLY A 317 -20.94 -6.65 14.94
CA GLY A 317 -20.03 -5.88 14.09
C GLY A 317 -20.79 -4.84 13.24
N GLY A 318 -21.92 -5.21 12.66
CA GLY A 318 -22.80 -4.31 11.93
C GLY A 318 -23.37 -3.17 12.81
N ILE A 319 -23.77 -3.47 14.05
CA ILE A 319 -24.26 -2.48 15.02
C ILE A 319 -23.14 -1.49 15.38
N ILE A 320 -21.96 -2.00 15.72
CA ILE A 320 -20.79 -1.17 16.04
C ILE A 320 -20.45 -0.22 14.89
N ALA A 321 -20.52 -0.71 13.65
CA ALA A 321 -20.25 0.10 12.45
C ALA A 321 -21.42 1.07 12.10
N GLY A 322 -22.51 1.06 12.82
CA GLY A 322 -23.70 1.89 12.54
C GLY A 322 -24.38 1.52 11.23
N ALA A 323 -24.44 0.22 10.89
CA ALA A 323 -25.09 -0.28 9.68
C ALA A 323 -26.61 -0.06 9.70
N HIS A 324 -27.21 0.00 8.51
CA HIS A 324 -28.66 0.03 8.39
C HIS A 324 -29.27 -1.29 8.94
N PRO A 325 -30.45 -1.28 9.59
CA PRO A 325 -31.05 -2.50 10.16
C PRO A 325 -31.16 -3.67 9.18
N ILE A 326 -31.50 -3.41 7.92
CA ILE A 326 -31.55 -4.44 6.87
C ILE A 326 -30.14 -5.03 6.65
N THR A 327 -29.08 -4.21 6.65
CA THR A 327 -27.70 -4.68 6.50
C THR A 327 -27.27 -5.54 7.68
N ILE A 328 -27.69 -5.20 8.91
CA ILE A 328 -27.46 -6.00 10.12
C ILE A 328 -28.15 -7.35 10.00
N LEU A 329 -29.43 -7.36 9.58
CA LEU A 329 -30.17 -8.60 9.35
C LEU A 329 -29.49 -9.49 8.31
N VAL A 330 -29.06 -8.90 7.20
CA VAL A 330 -28.28 -9.61 6.16
C VAL A 330 -26.97 -10.16 6.74
N ALA A 331 -26.26 -9.41 7.58
CA ALA A 331 -25.04 -9.89 8.23
C ALA A 331 -25.34 -11.15 9.07
N VAL A 332 -26.37 -11.11 9.91
CA VAL A 332 -26.78 -12.23 10.76
C VAL A 332 -27.13 -13.48 9.94
N LEU A 333 -27.90 -13.31 8.88
CA LEU A 333 -28.39 -14.44 8.06
C LEU A 333 -27.28 -15.02 7.16
N THR A 334 -26.38 -14.21 6.64
CA THR A 334 -25.39 -14.66 5.64
C THR A 334 -24.05 -15.06 6.24
N ALA A 335 -23.69 -14.57 7.45
CA ALA A 335 -22.40 -14.87 8.07
C ALA A 335 -22.13 -16.39 8.25
N PRO A 336 -23.07 -17.22 8.69
CA PRO A 336 -22.82 -18.67 8.85
C PRO A 336 -22.42 -19.37 7.56
N PHE A 337 -22.95 -18.91 6.43
CA PHE A 337 -22.68 -19.49 5.11
C PHE A 337 -21.40 -18.91 4.49
N THR A 338 -21.24 -17.59 4.61
CA THR A 338 -20.06 -16.91 4.02
C THR A 338 -18.77 -17.25 4.75
N SER A 339 -18.82 -17.58 6.04
CA SER A 339 -17.64 -18.05 6.79
C SER A 339 -17.16 -19.44 6.38
N LEU A 340 -18.00 -20.23 5.70
CA LEU A 340 -17.62 -21.51 5.05
C LEU A 340 -17.22 -21.33 3.58
N CYS A 341 -17.28 -20.12 3.04
CA CYS A 341 -16.96 -19.84 1.65
C CYS A 341 -15.65 -19.06 1.55
N PRO A 342 -14.57 -19.61 0.97
CA PRO A 342 -13.30 -18.89 0.85
C PRO A 342 -13.35 -17.74 -0.19
N PHE A 343 -14.42 -17.65 -1.00
CA PHE A 343 -14.52 -16.65 -2.06
C PHE A 343 -15.32 -15.42 -1.68
N ILE A 344 -16.31 -15.56 -0.79
CA ILE A 344 -17.25 -14.50 -0.43
C ILE A 344 -17.25 -14.33 1.09
N GLY A 345 -16.80 -13.18 1.58
CA GLY A 345 -16.89 -12.84 3.01
C GLY A 345 -18.18 -12.09 3.32
N VAL A 346 -18.67 -12.18 4.57
CA VAL A 346 -19.85 -11.44 5.04
C VAL A 346 -19.69 -9.92 4.84
N GLY A 347 -18.50 -9.38 5.05
CA GLY A 347 -18.24 -7.95 4.83
C GLY A 347 -18.49 -7.50 3.41
N MET A 348 -18.16 -8.32 2.40
CA MET A 348 -18.46 -8.00 1.01
C MET A 348 -19.98 -7.92 0.78
N VAL A 349 -20.73 -8.88 1.30
CA VAL A 349 -22.21 -8.92 1.17
C VAL A 349 -22.83 -7.71 1.86
N THR A 350 -22.46 -7.46 3.11
CA THR A 350 -22.98 -6.33 3.90
C THR A 350 -22.59 -4.98 3.34
N GLY A 351 -21.35 -4.84 2.83
CA GLY A 351 -20.88 -3.62 2.18
C GLY A 351 -21.68 -3.32 0.90
N ILE A 352 -21.95 -4.33 0.07
CA ILE A 352 -22.77 -4.17 -1.15
C ILE A 352 -24.21 -3.80 -0.79
N VAL A 353 -24.82 -4.46 0.21
CA VAL A 353 -26.19 -4.14 0.66
C VAL A 353 -26.24 -2.71 1.20
N GLN A 354 -25.28 -2.32 2.04
CA GLN A 354 -25.22 -0.95 2.57
C GLN A 354 -25.05 0.09 1.47
N ALA A 355 -24.17 -0.17 0.49
CA ALA A 355 -23.97 0.71 -0.67
C ALA A 355 -25.24 0.86 -1.53
N SER A 356 -26.04 -0.20 -1.62
CA SER A 356 -27.28 -0.19 -2.38
C SER A 356 -28.39 0.61 -1.68
N ILE A 357 -28.43 0.55 -0.33
CA ILE A 357 -29.40 1.29 0.49
C ILE A 357 -28.98 2.77 0.60
N ASN A 358 -27.73 3.02 0.96
CA ASN A 358 -27.17 4.35 1.16
C ASN A 358 -26.12 4.64 0.08
N LYS A 359 -26.58 4.95 -1.13
CA LYS A 359 -25.70 5.26 -2.26
C LYS A 359 -24.76 6.42 -1.91
N PRO A 360 -23.45 6.28 -2.18
CA PRO A 360 -22.50 7.37 -2.04
C PRO A 360 -22.89 8.58 -2.89
N LYS A 361 -22.61 9.77 -2.38
CA LYS A 361 -22.76 11.03 -3.09
C LYS A 361 -21.39 11.55 -3.53
N VAL A 362 -21.39 12.52 -4.44
CA VAL A 362 -20.18 13.23 -4.88
C VAL A 362 -19.48 13.90 -3.68
N GLU A 363 -20.25 14.52 -2.79
CA GLU A 363 -19.76 15.13 -1.55
C GLU A 363 -18.97 14.14 -0.66
N ASP A 364 -19.40 12.87 -0.60
CA ASP A 364 -18.69 11.83 0.16
C ASP A 364 -17.31 11.54 -0.44
N MET A 365 -17.17 11.63 -1.78
CA MET A 365 -15.89 11.49 -2.49
C MET A 365 -14.97 12.67 -2.22
N GLU A 366 -15.47 13.89 -2.33
CA GLU A 366 -14.70 15.13 -2.12
C GLU A 366 -14.13 15.22 -0.69
N ASN A 367 -14.93 14.81 0.29
CA ASN A 367 -14.54 14.88 1.71
C ASN A 367 -13.81 13.64 2.22
N ILE A 368 -13.64 12.58 1.41
CA ILE A 368 -13.13 11.29 1.89
C ILE A 368 -11.76 11.40 2.57
N GLN A 369 -10.83 12.19 2.01
CA GLN A 369 -9.49 12.36 2.57
C GLN A 369 -9.48 13.10 3.91
N LYS A 370 -10.42 14.04 4.11
CA LYS A 370 -10.60 14.75 5.37
C LYS A 370 -11.28 13.86 6.41
N ASP A 371 -12.31 13.13 5.98
CA ASP A 371 -13.13 12.32 6.88
C ASP A 371 -12.39 11.07 7.37
N VAL A 372 -11.50 10.47 6.56
CA VAL A 372 -10.73 9.27 6.95
C VAL A 372 -9.77 9.53 8.13
N SER A 373 -9.41 10.78 8.38
CA SER A 373 -8.52 11.17 9.49
C SER A 373 -9.21 11.15 10.86
N SER A 374 -10.50 10.85 10.93
CA SER A 374 -11.26 10.83 12.19
C SER A 374 -12.22 9.67 12.27
N ILE A 375 -12.40 9.10 13.46
CA ILE A 375 -13.40 8.03 13.70
C ILE A 375 -14.81 8.54 13.34
N LYS A 376 -15.14 9.80 13.64
CA LYS A 376 -16.43 10.39 13.29
C LYS A 376 -16.66 10.41 11.77
N GLY A 377 -15.63 10.57 10.96
CA GLY A 377 -15.69 10.55 9.52
C GLY A 377 -16.16 9.20 8.97
N PHE A 378 -15.77 8.08 9.61
CA PHE A 378 -16.24 6.73 9.23
C PHE A 378 -17.75 6.53 9.44
N TYR A 379 -18.37 7.30 10.33
CA TYR A 379 -19.83 7.26 10.53
C TYR A 379 -20.56 8.29 9.68
N LYS A 380 -19.92 9.41 9.31
CA LYS A 380 -20.55 10.50 8.56
C LYS A 380 -20.50 10.27 7.05
N ASN A 381 -19.33 9.95 6.53
CA ASN A 381 -19.08 9.73 5.10
C ASN A 381 -19.62 8.36 4.68
N ARG A 382 -20.46 8.31 3.65
CA ARG A 382 -21.13 7.06 3.22
C ARG A 382 -20.16 6.03 2.70
N ILE A 383 -19.10 6.43 1.98
CA ILE A 383 -18.08 5.51 1.44
C ILE A 383 -17.30 4.89 2.59
N LEU A 384 -16.79 5.72 3.51
CA LEU A 384 -16.07 5.26 4.68
C LEU A 384 -16.93 4.36 5.56
N ARG A 385 -18.23 4.70 5.71
CA ARG A 385 -19.20 3.88 6.45
C ARG A 385 -19.40 2.50 5.82
N ILE A 386 -19.50 2.42 4.50
CA ILE A 386 -19.59 1.13 3.78
C ILE A 386 -18.33 0.27 4.06
N LEU A 387 -17.14 0.86 3.98
CA LEU A 387 -15.88 0.18 4.27
C LEU A 387 -15.76 -0.21 5.75
N TRP A 388 -16.28 0.62 6.65
CA TRP A 388 -16.33 0.36 8.09
C TRP A 388 -17.23 -0.82 8.43
N ILE A 389 -18.41 -0.89 7.81
CA ILE A 389 -19.33 -2.02 7.92
C ILE A 389 -18.70 -3.29 7.36
N PHE A 390 -18.07 -3.22 6.17
CA PHE A 390 -17.32 -4.33 5.60
C PHE A 390 -16.28 -4.88 6.59
N LEU A 391 -15.51 -4.00 7.23
CA LEU A 391 -14.47 -4.38 8.18
C LEU A 391 -15.05 -5.03 9.44
N TRP A 392 -15.99 -4.33 10.13
CA TRP A 392 -16.52 -4.79 11.41
C TRP A 392 -17.36 -6.06 11.31
N THR A 393 -18.13 -6.23 10.26
CA THR A 393 -18.89 -7.48 10.06
C THR A 393 -17.95 -8.66 9.75
N THR A 394 -16.83 -8.42 9.04
CA THR A 394 -15.80 -9.42 8.82
C THR A 394 -15.10 -9.81 10.13
N ILE A 395 -14.71 -8.84 10.95
CA ILE A 395 -14.12 -9.08 12.28
C ILE A 395 -15.11 -9.86 13.16
N GLY A 396 -16.37 -9.42 13.22
CA GLY A 396 -17.41 -10.10 13.99
C GLY A 396 -17.58 -11.57 13.57
N SER A 397 -17.71 -11.84 12.28
CA SER A 397 -17.81 -13.22 11.77
C SER A 397 -16.56 -14.05 12.10
N THR A 398 -15.36 -13.45 12.07
CA THR A 398 -14.12 -14.13 12.46
C THR A 398 -14.13 -14.52 13.93
N VAL A 399 -14.54 -13.60 14.81
CA VAL A 399 -14.71 -13.88 16.25
C VAL A 399 -15.75 -14.99 16.45
N GLY A 400 -16.89 -14.92 15.77
CA GLY A 400 -17.92 -15.95 15.81
C GLY A 400 -17.40 -17.32 15.38
N THR A 401 -16.59 -17.39 14.33
CA THR A 401 -15.92 -18.62 13.87
C THR A 401 -14.99 -19.21 14.92
N ILE A 402 -14.17 -18.38 15.58
CA ILE A 402 -13.26 -18.83 16.64
C ILE A 402 -14.04 -19.38 17.84
N LEU A 403 -15.10 -18.69 18.28
CA LEU A 403 -15.93 -19.14 19.41
C LEU A 403 -16.69 -20.42 19.10
N ALA A 404 -17.24 -20.53 17.89
CA ALA A 404 -17.86 -21.79 17.44
C ALA A 404 -16.85 -22.94 17.43
N GLY A 405 -15.66 -22.71 16.85
CA GLY A 405 -14.58 -23.67 16.77
C GLY A 405 -14.12 -24.20 18.15
N THR A 406 -13.92 -23.31 19.11
CA THR A 406 -13.57 -23.70 20.50
C THR A 406 -14.66 -24.53 21.14
N SER A 407 -15.93 -24.18 20.95
CA SER A 407 -17.09 -24.96 21.40
C SER A 407 -17.13 -26.35 20.78
N PHE A 408 -16.78 -26.49 19.49
CA PHE A 408 -16.70 -27.76 18.79
C PHE A 408 -15.61 -28.65 19.37
N VAL A 409 -14.41 -28.12 19.59
CA VAL A 409 -13.29 -28.86 20.20
C VAL A 409 -13.68 -29.42 21.57
N VAL A 410 -14.34 -28.63 22.43
CA VAL A 410 -14.82 -29.08 23.74
C VAL A 410 -15.83 -30.23 23.61
N THR A 411 -16.78 -30.12 22.67
CA THR A 411 -17.79 -31.16 22.44
C THR A 411 -17.14 -32.46 21.94
N ILE A 412 -16.23 -32.38 20.98
CA ILE A 412 -15.53 -33.55 20.42
C ILE A 412 -14.65 -34.23 21.46
N LYS A 413 -13.95 -33.46 22.33
CA LYS A 413 -13.21 -34.05 23.47
C LYS A 413 -14.08 -34.89 24.39
N ARG A 414 -15.34 -34.50 24.63
CA ARG A 414 -16.30 -35.30 25.41
C ARG A 414 -16.70 -36.59 24.72
N LEU A 415 -16.72 -36.58 23.36
CA LEU A 415 -17.05 -37.76 22.54
C LEU A 415 -15.84 -38.67 22.28
N PHE A 416 -14.63 -38.25 22.66
CA PHE A 416 -13.39 -38.95 22.31
C PHE A 416 -13.38 -40.43 22.71
N GLY A 417 -13.90 -40.78 23.90
CA GLY A 417 -14.03 -42.17 24.33
C GLY A 417 -14.86 -43.04 23.39
N LYS A 418 -15.98 -42.51 22.88
CA LYS A 418 -16.84 -43.21 21.92
C LYS A 418 -16.17 -43.37 20.53
N ILE A 419 -15.46 -42.36 20.09
CA ILE A 419 -14.69 -42.35 18.82
C ILE A 419 -13.59 -43.42 18.87
N VAL A 420 -12.80 -43.45 19.97
CA VAL A 420 -11.74 -44.44 20.14
C VAL A 420 -12.30 -45.87 20.23
N ALA A 421 -13.41 -46.08 20.92
CA ALA A 421 -14.08 -47.37 21.02
C ALA A 421 -14.52 -47.86 19.64
N PHE A 422 -15.11 -46.99 18.82
CA PHE A 422 -15.52 -47.33 17.45
C PHE A 422 -14.35 -47.81 16.58
N PHE A 423 -13.21 -47.09 16.58
CA PHE A 423 -12.02 -47.47 15.80
C PHE A 423 -11.26 -48.68 16.36
N LYS A 424 -11.47 -49.05 17.66
CA LYS A 424 -10.88 -50.28 18.24
C LYS A 424 -11.70 -51.53 18.00
N GLY A 425 -12.78 -51.48 17.22
CA GLY A 425 -13.60 -52.64 16.90
C GLY A 425 -14.53 -53.08 18.03
N GLY A 426 -14.80 -52.20 18.98
CA GLY A 426 -15.80 -52.43 20.01
C GLY A 426 -17.20 -52.20 19.44
N VAL A 427 -17.95 -53.27 19.16
CA VAL A 427 -19.39 -53.28 18.93
C VAL A 427 -20.08 -52.96 20.26
#